data_7626836453e970ed4bc76dc4e24940f3
#
_entry.id   7626836453e970ed4bc76dc4e24940f3
#
_cell.length_a   1.000
_cell.length_b   1.000
_cell.length_c   1.000
_cell.angle_alpha   90.00
_cell.angle_beta   90.00
_cell.angle_gamma   90.00
#
_symmetry.space_group_name_H-M   'P 1'
#
loop_
_entity.id
_entity.type
_entity.pdbx_description
1 polymer ?
#
loop_
_entity_poly.entity_id
_entity_poly.type
_entity_poly.pdbx_seq_one_letter_code
_entity_poly.pdbx_strand_id
1 'polypeptide(L)'
;MILATTTVEDLDRFVNIYSTKGAEKRKLHGSKGSTVFQDPSQGDRVWAIFDWDLEGWGQFASDPEVPAIMQEAGHKSRPQVPELIGRFEA
;
A
#
# COMPACT_ATOMS: atom_id res chain seq x y z
N MET A 1 7.30 -4.24 -9.85
CA MET A 1 6.26 -3.21 -9.62
C MET A 1 5.01 -3.88 -9.10
N ILE A 2 4.41 -3.33 -8.08
CA ILE A 2 3.20 -3.88 -7.47
C ILE A 2 2.12 -2.79 -7.43
N LEU A 3 0.91 -3.13 -7.82
CA LEU A 3 -0.26 -2.30 -7.64
C LEU A 3 -1.03 -2.82 -6.42
N ALA A 4 -1.44 -1.93 -5.52
CA ALA A 4 -2.26 -2.29 -4.37
C ALA A 4 -3.39 -1.29 -4.20
N THR A 5 -4.50 -1.74 -3.63
CA THR A 5 -5.63 -0.88 -3.30
C THR A 5 -6.18 -1.22 -1.93
N THR A 6 -6.69 -0.21 -1.25
CA THR A 6 -7.34 -0.37 0.05
C THR A 6 -8.31 0.79 0.26
N THR A 7 -9.18 0.64 1.24
CA THR A 7 -10.04 1.74 1.70
C THR A 7 -9.61 2.22 3.06
N VAL A 8 -9.74 3.53 3.31
CA VAL A 8 -9.28 4.18 4.54
C VAL A 8 -10.36 5.07 5.13
N GLU A 9 -10.31 5.28 6.43
CA GLU A 9 -11.29 6.10 7.14
C GLU A 9 -11.06 7.60 6.92
N ASP A 10 -9.80 8.00 6.81
CA ASP A 10 -9.40 9.42 6.75
C ASP A 10 -8.09 9.53 5.96
N LEU A 11 -8.10 10.31 4.88
CA LEU A 11 -6.96 10.44 3.99
C LEU A 11 -5.75 11.09 4.67
N ASP A 12 -5.96 12.13 5.47
CA ASP A 12 -4.85 12.83 6.13
C ASP A 12 -4.14 11.93 7.13
N ARG A 13 -4.92 11.19 7.92
CA ARG A 13 -4.38 10.20 8.86
C ARG A 13 -3.62 9.09 8.12
N PHE A 14 -4.21 8.59 7.03
CA PHE A 14 -3.56 7.58 6.19
C PHE A 14 -2.22 8.09 5.66
N VAL A 15 -2.19 9.26 5.05
CA VAL A 15 -0.97 9.85 4.49
C VAL A 15 0.10 10.05 5.56
N ASN A 16 -0.29 10.54 6.75
CA ASN A 16 0.65 10.75 7.85
C ASN A 16 1.35 9.45 8.27
N ILE A 17 0.60 8.39 8.51
CA ILE A 17 1.16 7.10 8.93
C ILE A 17 1.87 6.39 7.78
N TYR A 18 1.31 6.47 6.58
CA TYR A 18 1.90 5.90 5.37
C TYR A 18 3.31 6.45 5.10
N SER A 19 3.48 7.75 5.27
CA SER A 19 4.75 8.44 4.99
C SER A 19 5.77 8.36 6.13
N THR A 20 5.39 7.86 7.28
CA THR A 20 6.25 7.72 8.46
C THR A 20 6.47 6.25 8.84
N LYS A 21 5.68 5.72 9.76
CA LYS A 21 5.81 4.33 10.24
C LYS A 21 5.67 3.31 9.12
N GLY A 22 4.72 3.54 8.22
CA GLY A 22 4.52 2.66 7.06
C GLY A 22 5.74 2.66 6.13
N ALA A 23 6.31 3.83 5.87
CA ALA A 23 7.49 3.95 5.02
C ALA A 23 8.70 3.23 5.60
N GLU A 24 8.91 3.32 6.92
CA GLU A 24 9.99 2.60 7.59
C GLU A 24 9.87 1.09 7.40
N LYS A 25 8.66 0.56 7.57
CA LYS A 25 8.40 -0.88 7.39
C LYS A 25 8.56 -1.32 5.94
N ARG A 26 8.03 -0.54 5.00
CA ARG A 26 8.19 -0.84 3.57
C ARG A 26 9.66 -0.84 3.17
N LYS A 27 10.42 0.13 3.62
CA LYS A 27 11.86 0.23 3.35
C LYS A 27 12.62 -0.96 3.94
N LEU A 28 12.27 -1.37 5.16
CA LEU A 28 12.87 -2.53 5.82
C LEU A 28 12.73 -3.80 4.97
N HIS A 29 11.60 -3.95 4.28
CA HIS A 29 11.31 -5.10 3.45
C HIS A 29 11.63 -4.89 1.95
N GLY A 30 12.41 -3.87 1.63
CA GLY A 30 13.00 -3.70 0.30
C GLY A 30 12.22 -2.83 -0.68
N SER A 31 11.15 -2.16 -0.26
CA SER A 31 10.47 -1.20 -1.11
C SER A 31 11.38 0.00 -1.39
N LYS A 32 11.43 0.42 -2.65
CA LYS A 32 12.24 1.57 -3.08
C LYS A 32 11.43 2.85 -3.21
N GLY A 33 10.13 2.76 -3.18
CA GLY A 33 9.25 3.91 -3.27
C GLY A 33 7.88 3.54 -3.78
N SER A 34 6.97 4.51 -3.76
CA SER A 34 5.60 4.31 -4.24
C SER A 34 4.98 5.63 -4.66
N THR A 35 3.94 5.52 -5.50
CA THR A 35 3.08 6.63 -5.88
C THR A 35 1.65 6.26 -5.50
N VAL A 36 0.95 7.16 -4.82
CA VAL A 36 -0.38 6.91 -4.28
C VAL A 36 -1.39 7.83 -4.93
N PHE A 37 -2.55 7.27 -5.29
CA PHE A 37 -3.65 7.96 -5.94
C PHE A 37 -4.93 7.78 -5.14
N GLN A 38 -5.76 8.80 -5.12
CA GLN A 38 -7.13 8.68 -4.64
C GLN A 38 -8.03 8.23 -5.79
N ASP A 39 -8.92 7.27 -5.52
CA ASP A 39 -9.88 6.81 -6.53
C ASP A 39 -10.85 7.94 -6.89
N PRO A 40 -11.06 8.23 -8.19
CA PRO A 40 -11.92 9.34 -8.59
C PRO A 40 -13.41 9.08 -8.36
N SER A 41 -13.80 7.81 -8.23
CA SER A 41 -15.20 7.40 -8.06
C SER A 41 -15.55 7.02 -6.63
N GLN A 42 -14.54 6.74 -5.80
CA GLN A 42 -14.72 6.32 -4.41
C GLN A 42 -13.66 6.99 -3.54
N GLY A 43 -14.05 8.08 -2.87
CA GLY A 43 -13.12 8.97 -2.18
C GLY A 43 -12.36 8.34 -1.02
N ASP A 44 -12.84 7.25 -0.43
CA ASP A 44 -12.16 6.51 0.63
C ASP A 44 -11.23 5.40 0.12
N ARG A 45 -11.18 5.19 -1.20
CA ARG A 45 -10.28 4.21 -1.82
C ARG A 45 -9.02 4.88 -2.31
N VAL A 46 -7.88 4.24 -2.01
CA VAL A 46 -6.58 4.66 -2.51
C VAL A 46 -5.94 3.53 -3.30
N TRP A 47 -5.11 3.93 -4.25
CA TRP A 47 -4.33 3.04 -5.12
C TRP A 47 -2.86 3.40 -4.95
N ALA A 48 -2.01 2.39 -4.86
CA ALA A 48 -0.57 2.60 -4.76
C ALA A 48 0.17 1.76 -5.79
N ILE A 49 1.13 2.37 -6.45
CA ILE A 49 2.08 1.66 -7.31
C ILE A 49 3.42 1.66 -6.59
N PHE A 50 3.95 0.46 -6.30
CA PHE A 50 5.20 0.29 -5.58
C PHE A 50 6.32 -0.16 -6.51
N ASP A 51 7.49 0.43 -6.35
CA ASP A 51 8.74 -0.11 -6.83
C ASP A 51 9.24 -1.17 -5.82
N TRP A 52 8.74 -2.38 -5.99
CA TRP A 52 8.91 -3.46 -5.02
C TRP A 52 8.68 -4.81 -5.70
N ASP A 53 9.33 -5.87 -5.23
CA ASP A 53 9.05 -7.22 -5.69
C ASP A 53 8.03 -7.94 -4.80
N LEU A 54 7.47 -9.03 -5.31
CA LEU A 54 6.46 -9.80 -4.58
C LEU A 54 7.02 -10.47 -3.32
N GLU A 55 8.30 -10.83 -3.33
CA GLU A 55 8.96 -11.42 -2.15
C GLU A 55 8.99 -10.41 -1.01
N GLY A 56 9.45 -9.20 -1.28
CA GLY A 56 9.48 -8.13 -0.28
C GLY A 56 8.09 -7.76 0.22
N TRP A 57 7.12 -7.69 -0.68
CA TRP A 57 5.72 -7.47 -0.32
C TRP A 57 5.23 -8.58 0.62
N GLY A 58 5.52 -9.85 0.30
CA GLY A 58 5.12 -10.99 1.14
C GLY A 58 5.72 -10.93 2.53
N GLN A 59 6.99 -10.53 2.64
CA GLN A 59 7.65 -10.35 3.93
C GLN A 59 7.00 -9.23 4.75
N PHE A 60 6.68 -8.11 4.10
CA PHE A 60 5.96 -7.01 4.72
C PHE A 60 4.58 -7.45 5.20
N ALA A 61 3.83 -8.14 4.35
CA ALA A 61 2.49 -8.63 4.68
C ALA A 61 2.49 -9.64 5.83
N SER A 62 3.61 -10.33 6.04
CA SER A 62 3.80 -11.31 7.11
C SER A 62 4.43 -10.73 8.37
N ASP A 63 4.87 -9.48 8.34
CA ASP A 63 5.49 -8.81 9.49
C ASP A 63 4.43 -8.60 10.57
N PRO A 64 4.63 -9.14 11.79
CA PRO A 64 3.62 -9.07 12.84
C PRO A 64 3.34 -7.66 13.38
N GLU A 65 4.21 -6.69 13.09
CA GLU A 65 4.00 -5.30 13.49
C GLU A 65 3.18 -4.49 12.47
N VAL A 66 3.04 -4.97 11.24
CA VAL A 66 2.35 -4.25 10.17
C VAL A 66 0.85 -4.07 10.41
N PRO A 67 0.09 -5.09 10.90
CA PRO A 67 -1.34 -4.89 11.15
C PRO A 67 -1.66 -3.72 12.07
N ALA A 68 -0.88 -3.51 13.13
CA ALA A 68 -1.09 -2.39 14.06
C ALA A 68 -0.83 -1.04 13.38
N ILE A 69 0.17 -0.97 12.50
CA ILE A 69 0.46 0.24 11.73
C ILE A 69 -0.67 0.55 10.74
N MET A 70 -1.20 -0.46 10.08
CA MET A 70 -2.34 -0.30 9.17
C MET A 70 -3.59 0.17 9.92
N GLN A 71 -3.84 -0.36 11.10
CA GLN A 71 -4.95 0.09 11.93
C GLN A 71 -4.78 1.55 12.34
N GLU A 72 -3.58 1.94 12.73
CA GLU A 72 -3.26 3.33 13.06
C GLU A 72 -3.47 4.26 11.85
N ALA A 73 -3.15 3.79 10.66
CA ALA A 73 -3.37 4.51 9.41
C ALA A 73 -4.85 4.58 8.99
N GLY A 74 -5.73 3.85 9.67
CA GLY A 74 -7.17 3.86 9.40
C GLY A 74 -7.61 2.98 8.25
N HIS A 75 -6.89 1.89 7.95
CA HIS A 75 -7.34 0.92 6.96
C HIS A 75 -8.66 0.29 7.37
N LYS A 76 -9.65 0.30 6.49
CA LYS A 76 -10.93 -0.37 6.69
C LYS A 76 -10.87 -1.84 6.33
N SER A 77 -9.93 -2.22 5.47
CA SER A 77 -9.76 -3.57 4.99
C SER A 77 -8.29 -3.84 4.70
N ARG A 78 -7.96 -5.11 4.49
CA ARG A 78 -6.61 -5.49 4.05
C ARG A 78 -6.36 -4.94 2.64
N PRO A 79 -5.14 -4.45 2.35
CA PRO A 79 -4.78 -4.12 0.98
C PRO A 79 -4.91 -5.32 0.06
N GLN A 80 -5.44 -5.07 -1.13
CA GLN A 80 -5.57 -6.06 -2.18
C GLN A 80 -4.55 -5.77 -3.26
N VAL A 81 -3.90 -6.82 -3.75
CA VAL A 81 -2.92 -6.73 -4.85
C VAL A 81 -3.54 -7.35 -6.09
N PRO A 82 -3.99 -6.52 -7.05
CA PRO A 82 -4.49 -7.04 -8.31
C PRO A 82 -3.41 -7.82 -9.06
N GLU A 83 -3.83 -8.89 -9.70
CA GLU A 83 -2.93 -9.72 -10.47
C GLU A 83 -2.65 -9.11 -11.84
N LEU A 84 -1.39 -9.08 -12.24
CA LEU A 84 -1.01 -8.60 -13.57
C LEU A 84 -1.53 -9.56 -14.62
N ILE A 85 -2.32 -9.05 -15.58
CA ILE A 85 -2.77 -9.83 -16.72
C ILE A 85 -1.69 -9.88 -17.80
N GLY A 86 -1.07 -8.74 -18.06
CA GLY A 86 -0.03 -8.65 -19.10
C GLY A 86 0.44 -7.24 -19.36
N ARG A 87 1.42 -7.12 -20.23
CA ARG A 87 1.95 -5.86 -20.72
C ARG A 87 1.81 -5.83 -22.22
N PHE A 88 1.30 -4.73 -22.74
CA PHE A 88 0.97 -4.62 -24.15
C PHE A 88 1.58 -3.35 -24.73
N GLU A 89 2.00 -3.45 -26.01
CA GLU A 89 2.40 -2.28 -26.76
C GLU A 89 1.16 -1.68 -27.42
N ALA A 90 0.82 -0.49 -27.06
CA ALA A 90 -0.30 0.29 -27.63
C ALA A 90 -1.64 -0.44 -27.77
#